data_181aeb5cbe1b00dc4e0fd0dca6ed9994
#
_entry.id   181aeb5cbe1b00dc4e0fd0dca6ed9994
#
_cell.length_a   1.000
_cell.length_b   1.000
_cell.length_c   1.000
_cell.angle_alpha   90.00
_cell.angle_beta   90.00
_cell.angle_gamma   90.00
#
_symmetry.space_group_name_H-M   'P 1'
#
loop_
_entity.id
_entity.type
_entity.pdbx_description
1 polymer ?
#
loop_
_entity_poly.entity_id
_entity_poly.type
_entity_poly.pdbx_seq_one_letter_code
_entity_poly.pdbx_strand_id
1 'polypeptide(L)'
;MKALLYSLLVAATLTSCSKADEAVNIQSLNQEFIGAWNSKDSGKINGFLADDVSFVQGSAHWKGKGEVSQKWVNETLPTIGNLKTSVVSSSTDANTAYEAGTFAVDVLPEAPGEPRGYGEGNYIFLWKKSDDKTWKLSYAQLEDLPVQRR
;
A
#
# COMPACT_ATOMS: atom_id res chain seq x y z
N MET A 1 46.78 54.90 31.01
CA MET A 1 46.44 54.26 29.72
C MET A 1 45.66 53.00 30.08
N LYS A 2 44.33 52.99 29.92
CA LYS A 2 43.43 51.87 30.27
C LYS A 2 43.03 51.19 28.94
N ALA A 3 43.49 49.93 28.79
CA ALA A 3 43.09 49.09 27.64
C ALA A 3 41.77 48.40 27.97
N LEU A 4 40.75 48.68 27.19
CA LEU A 4 39.42 48.02 27.21
C LEU A 4 39.46 46.79 26.30
N LEU A 5 39.39 45.59 26.91
CA LEU A 5 39.23 44.35 26.18
C LEU A 5 37.71 44.15 25.90
N TYR A 6 37.32 44.25 24.64
CA TYR A 6 35.96 43.83 24.16
C TYR A 6 35.98 42.33 23.90
N SER A 7 35.31 41.58 24.76
CA SER A 7 34.99 40.16 24.51
C SER A 7 33.81 40.04 23.55
N LEU A 8 34.09 39.58 22.34
CA LEU A 8 33.06 39.30 21.32
C LEU A 8 32.48 37.92 21.59
N LEU A 9 31.25 37.87 22.16
CA LEU A 9 30.51 36.63 22.40
C LEU A 9 29.82 36.25 21.08
N VAL A 10 30.38 35.28 20.35
CA VAL A 10 29.74 34.69 19.16
C VAL A 10 28.72 33.67 19.62
N ALA A 11 27.42 34.00 19.61
CA ALA A 11 26.32 33.07 19.81
C ALA A 11 26.14 32.24 18.53
N ALA A 12 26.60 30.99 18.54
CA ALA A 12 26.32 30.02 17.52
C ALA A 12 24.86 29.56 17.65
N THR A 13 23.97 30.09 16.85
CA THR A 13 22.60 29.58 16.71
C THR A 13 22.66 28.25 15.95
N LEU A 14 22.54 27.14 16.67
CA LEU A 14 22.29 25.82 16.07
C LEU A 14 20.91 25.82 15.48
N THR A 15 20.80 26.10 14.20
CA THR A 15 19.58 25.87 13.43
C THR A 15 19.40 24.34 13.29
N SER A 16 18.63 23.75 14.20
CA SER A 16 18.16 22.38 14.05
C SER A 16 17.19 22.36 12.88
N CYS A 17 17.69 21.99 11.70
CA CYS A 17 16.83 21.55 10.61
C CYS A 17 16.19 20.24 11.04
N SER A 18 14.98 20.32 11.60
CA SER A 18 14.09 19.16 11.65
C SER A 18 13.83 18.77 10.18
N LYS A 19 14.36 17.62 9.73
CA LYS A 19 13.90 17.01 8.49
C LYS A 19 12.39 16.89 8.63
N ALA A 20 11.64 17.68 7.85
CA ALA A 20 10.21 17.43 7.67
C ALA A 20 10.09 15.97 7.25
N ASP A 21 9.26 15.19 7.94
CA ASP A 21 8.95 13.81 7.54
C ASP A 21 8.48 13.87 6.08
N GLU A 22 9.30 13.34 5.17
CA GLU A 22 8.99 13.36 3.75
C GLU A 22 7.70 12.57 3.53
N ALA A 23 6.70 13.22 2.93
CA ALA A 23 5.43 12.58 2.63
C ALA A 23 5.68 11.37 1.74
N VAL A 24 5.03 10.22 2.04
CA VAL A 24 5.17 9.02 1.22
C VAL A 24 4.67 9.28 -0.20
N ASN A 25 5.39 8.77 -1.18
CA ASN A 25 4.87 8.66 -2.54
C ASN A 25 3.92 7.45 -2.59
N ILE A 26 2.63 7.71 -2.41
CA ILE A 26 1.60 6.66 -2.36
C ILE A 26 1.52 5.86 -3.66
N GLN A 27 1.75 6.48 -4.80
CA GLN A 27 1.75 5.79 -6.09
C GLN A 27 2.89 4.77 -6.19
N SER A 28 4.10 5.15 -5.76
CA SER A 28 5.23 4.20 -5.70
C SER A 28 4.96 3.05 -4.74
N LEU A 29 4.39 3.33 -3.57
CA LEU A 29 4.05 2.32 -2.58
C LEU A 29 3.04 1.30 -3.13
N ASN A 30 1.97 1.78 -3.78
CA ASN A 30 1.00 0.91 -4.44
C ASN A 30 1.59 0.14 -5.62
N GLN A 31 2.46 0.74 -6.43
CA GLN A 31 3.15 0.03 -7.50
C GLN A 31 4.01 -1.12 -6.99
N GLU A 32 4.69 -0.93 -5.86
CA GLU A 32 5.46 -2.01 -5.21
C GLU A 32 4.55 -3.13 -4.71
N PHE A 33 3.40 -2.79 -4.12
CA PHE A 33 2.40 -3.75 -3.67
C PHE A 33 1.82 -4.55 -4.84
N ILE A 34 1.40 -3.87 -5.93
CA ILE A 34 0.91 -4.51 -7.16
C ILE A 34 2.01 -5.36 -7.83
N GLY A 35 3.26 -4.88 -7.80
CA GLY A 35 4.41 -5.64 -8.28
C GLY A 35 4.61 -6.95 -7.53
N ALA A 36 4.40 -6.96 -6.20
CA ALA A 36 4.47 -8.19 -5.39
C ALA A 36 3.36 -9.19 -5.77
N TRP A 37 2.14 -8.73 -6.06
CA TRP A 37 1.06 -9.55 -6.58
C TRP A 37 1.42 -10.17 -7.94
N ASN A 38 1.94 -9.39 -8.86
CA ASN A 38 2.31 -9.85 -10.19
C ASN A 38 3.51 -10.82 -10.19
N SER A 39 4.44 -10.63 -9.26
CA SER A 39 5.57 -11.56 -9.06
C SER A 39 5.23 -12.79 -8.21
N LYS A 40 4.00 -12.92 -7.70
CA LYS A 40 3.56 -14.01 -6.82
C LYS A 40 4.34 -14.09 -5.50
N ASP A 41 4.85 -12.98 -5.03
CA ASP A 41 5.61 -12.88 -3.79
C ASP A 41 4.67 -12.67 -2.58
N SER A 42 4.13 -13.77 -2.05
CA SER A 42 3.24 -13.74 -0.88
C SER A 42 3.94 -13.18 0.36
N GLY A 43 5.24 -13.43 0.52
CA GLY A 43 6.04 -12.89 1.62
C GLY A 43 6.10 -11.36 1.59
N LYS A 44 6.37 -10.80 0.42
CA LYS A 44 6.40 -9.35 0.21
C LYS A 44 5.00 -8.73 0.38
N ILE A 45 3.95 -9.36 -0.16
CA ILE A 45 2.55 -8.90 0.04
C ILE A 45 2.22 -8.86 1.53
N ASN A 46 2.49 -9.94 2.26
CA ASN A 46 2.26 -10.02 3.71
C ASN A 46 3.10 -9.02 4.51
N GLY A 47 4.27 -8.65 4.01
CA GLY A 47 5.13 -7.60 4.57
C GLY A 47 4.48 -6.21 4.55
N PHE A 48 3.59 -5.95 3.59
CA PHE A 48 2.83 -4.70 3.52
C PHE A 48 1.62 -4.65 4.47
N LEU A 49 1.08 -5.78 4.90
CA LEU A 49 -0.12 -5.79 5.75
C LEU A 49 0.17 -5.29 7.16
N ALA A 50 -0.68 -4.41 7.68
CA ALA A 50 -0.69 -4.06 9.09
C ALA A 50 -1.21 -5.24 9.93
N ASP A 51 -0.83 -5.31 11.20
CA ASP A 51 -1.28 -6.40 12.08
C ASP A 51 -2.79 -6.38 12.31
N ASP A 52 -3.39 -5.18 12.28
CA ASP A 52 -4.83 -4.93 12.43
C ASP A 52 -5.55 -4.69 11.09
N VAL A 53 -4.95 -5.03 9.97
CA VAL A 53 -5.51 -4.82 8.64
C VAL A 53 -6.94 -5.34 8.52
N SER A 54 -7.79 -4.61 7.81
CA SER A 54 -9.15 -5.03 7.47
C SER A 54 -9.31 -5.13 5.96
N PHE A 55 -9.99 -6.18 5.51
CA PHE A 55 -10.32 -6.42 4.11
C PHE A 55 -11.81 -6.56 3.92
N VAL A 56 -12.36 -5.95 2.87
CA VAL A 56 -13.78 -6.00 2.52
C VAL A 56 -13.93 -6.26 1.01
N GLN A 57 -14.75 -7.25 0.66
CA GLN A 57 -15.10 -7.54 -0.74
C GLN A 57 -16.45 -8.24 -0.79
N GLY A 58 -17.49 -7.57 -1.30
CA GLY A 58 -18.84 -8.12 -1.28
C GLY A 58 -19.29 -8.48 0.13
N SER A 59 -19.57 -9.76 0.39
CA SER A 59 -19.92 -10.28 1.72
C SER A 59 -18.71 -10.70 2.56
N ALA A 60 -17.51 -10.69 2.01
CA ALA A 60 -16.29 -11.05 2.75
C ALA A 60 -15.81 -9.88 3.60
N HIS A 61 -15.64 -10.12 4.90
CA HIS A 61 -15.10 -9.18 5.86
C HIS A 61 -14.07 -9.91 6.72
N TRP A 62 -12.79 -9.64 6.51
CA TRP A 62 -11.72 -10.28 7.27
C TRP A 62 -10.91 -9.23 8.03
N LYS A 63 -10.42 -9.59 9.21
CA LYS A 63 -9.70 -8.69 10.09
C LYS A 63 -8.47 -9.33 10.69
N GLY A 64 -7.39 -8.55 10.70
CA GLY A 64 -6.08 -8.98 11.20
C GLY A 64 -5.26 -9.67 10.12
N LYS A 65 -3.95 -9.49 10.24
CA LYS A 65 -2.96 -9.94 9.24
C LYS A 65 -3.05 -11.45 8.95
N GLY A 66 -3.27 -12.28 9.97
CA GLY A 66 -3.35 -13.73 9.79
C GLY A 66 -4.52 -14.15 8.91
N GLU A 67 -5.72 -13.64 9.20
CA GLU A 67 -6.92 -13.97 8.45
C GLU A 67 -6.87 -13.39 7.02
N VAL A 68 -6.49 -12.13 6.88
CA VAL A 68 -6.37 -11.46 5.58
C VAL A 68 -5.29 -12.13 4.72
N SER A 69 -4.15 -12.49 5.30
CA SER A 69 -3.12 -13.26 4.59
C SER A 69 -3.64 -14.60 4.08
N GLN A 70 -4.36 -15.35 4.91
CA GLN A 70 -4.88 -16.65 4.54
C GLN A 70 -5.98 -16.54 3.48
N LYS A 71 -6.99 -15.72 3.75
CA LYS A 71 -8.24 -15.67 2.96
C LYS A 71 -8.14 -14.83 1.71
N TRP A 72 -7.40 -13.74 1.76
CA TRP A 72 -7.23 -12.90 0.58
C TRP A 72 -5.94 -13.26 -0.18
N VAL A 73 -4.78 -13.16 0.48
CA VAL A 73 -3.52 -13.29 -0.24
C VAL A 73 -3.31 -14.72 -0.76
N ASN A 74 -3.34 -15.72 0.12
CA ASN A 74 -2.99 -17.08 -0.26
C ASN A 74 -4.03 -17.74 -1.18
N GLU A 75 -5.33 -17.43 -0.98
CA GLU A 75 -6.39 -18.00 -1.83
C GLU A 75 -6.48 -17.31 -3.19
N THR A 76 -6.20 -15.99 -3.28
CA THR A 76 -6.31 -15.25 -4.55
C THR A 76 -5.03 -15.29 -5.39
N LEU A 77 -3.86 -15.28 -4.75
CA LEU A 77 -2.58 -15.17 -5.45
C LEU A 77 -2.37 -16.18 -6.59
N PRO A 78 -2.73 -17.49 -6.44
CA PRO A 78 -2.58 -18.45 -7.52
C PRO A 78 -3.61 -18.28 -8.66
N THR A 79 -4.72 -17.59 -8.41
CA THR A 79 -5.87 -17.54 -9.35
C THR A 79 -5.85 -16.34 -10.29
N ILE A 80 -5.01 -15.35 -10.05
CA ILE A 80 -4.97 -14.12 -10.83
C ILE A 80 -3.59 -13.89 -11.45
N GLY A 81 -3.52 -13.08 -12.48
CA GLY A 81 -2.28 -12.61 -13.09
C GLY A 81 -2.43 -11.24 -13.71
N ASN A 82 -1.32 -10.61 -14.07
CA ASN A 82 -1.30 -9.35 -14.81
C ASN A 82 -2.20 -8.25 -14.21
N LEU A 83 -2.17 -8.14 -12.86
CA LEU A 83 -2.93 -7.14 -12.12
C LEU A 83 -2.45 -5.73 -12.51
N LYS A 84 -3.39 -4.88 -12.90
CA LYS A 84 -3.17 -3.47 -13.27
C LYS A 84 -4.13 -2.61 -12.50
N THR A 85 -3.70 -1.40 -12.17
CA THR A 85 -4.54 -0.41 -11.51
C THR A 85 -4.52 0.91 -12.27
N SER A 86 -5.63 1.65 -12.18
CA SER A 86 -5.76 3.02 -12.70
C SER A 86 -6.28 3.91 -11.58
N VAL A 87 -5.49 4.91 -11.21
CA VAL A 87 -5.80 5.79 -10.07
C VAL A 87 -6.88 6.80 -10.46
N VAL A 88 -7.88 6.95 -9.61
CA VAL A 88 -8.94 7.98 -9.72
C VAL A 88 -8.76 9.05 -8.66
N SER A 89 -8.36 8.66 -7.45
CA SER A 89 -8.17 9.59 -6.33
C SER A 89 -7.08 9.09 -5.40
N SER A 90 -6.28 9.99 -4.89
CA SER A 90 -5.27 9.68 -3.87
C SER A 90 -5.00 10.90 -2.98
N SER A 91 -4.59 10.67 -1.76
CA SER A 91 -4.10 11.72 -0.86
C SER A 91 -3.12 11.12 0.15
N THR A 92 -2.26 11.98 0.67
CA THR A 92 -1.23 11.61 1.65
C THR A 92 -1.12 12.72 2.68
N ASP A 93 -1.09 12.35 3.95
CA ASP A 93 -0.66 13.20 5.05
C ASP A 93 0.53 12.58 5.81
N ALA A 94 0.87 13.11 6.99
CA ALA A 94 2.06 12.66 7.74
C ALA A 94 2.00 11.18 8.15
N ASN A 95 0.82 10.61 8.39
CA ASN A 95 0.64 9.28 8.99
C ASN A 95 -0.35 8.39 8.25
N THR A 96 -1.12 8.95 7.31
CA THR A 96 -2.09 8.21 6.51
C THR A 96 -1.96 8.57 5.04
N ALA A 97 -2.25 7.61 4.18
CA ALA A 97 -2.35 7.81 2.74
C ALA A 97 -3.40 6.88 2.17
N TYR A 98 -4.09 7.31 1.13
CA TYR A 98 -4.98 6.41 0.41
C TYR A 98 -4.81 6.54 -1.10
N GLU A 99 -5.16 5.47 -1.77
CA GLU A 99 -5.35 5.45 -3.22
C GLU A 99 -6.61 4.66 -3.54
N ALA A 100 -7.43 5.23 -4.42
CA ALA A 100 -8.65 4.62 -4.91
C ALA A 100 -8.69 4.69 -6.43
N GLY A 101 -9.26 3.68 -7.06
CA GLY A 101 -9.32 3.61 -8.50
C GLY A 101 -9.97 2.35 -9.02
N THR A 102 -9.63 2.00 -10.24
CA THR A 102 -10.08 0.76 -10.87
C THR A 102 -8.94 -0.24 -11.01
N PHE A 103 -9.25 -1.51 -10.99
CA PHE A 103 -8.31 -2.57 -11.30
C PHE A 103 -8.80 -3.44 -12.45
N ALA A 104 -7.85 -4.09 -13.12
CA ALA A 104 -8.08 -5.12 -14.11
C ALA A 104 -7.09 -6.27 -13.89
N VAL A 105 -7.53 -7.50 -14.10
CA VAL A 105 -6.75 -8.69 -13.79
C VAL A 105 -7.10 -9.85 -14.73
N ASP A 106 -6.11 -10.64 -15.11
CA ASP A 106 -6.36 -11.93 -15.74
C ASP A 106 -6.76 -12.95 -14.67
N VAL A 107 -7.90 -13.63 -14.86
CA VAL A 107 -8.30 -14.77 -14.04
C VAL A 107 -7.73 -16.02 -14.70
N LEU A 108 -6.87 -16.72 -13.96
CA LEU A 108 -6.17 -17.89 -14.46
C LEU A 108 -7.10 -19.11 -14.44
N PRO A 109 -6.98 -20.02 -15.44
CA PRO A 109 -7.80 -21.22 -15.47
C PRO A 109 -7.46 -22.16 -14.29
N GLU A 110 -8.48 -22.83 -13.75
CA GLU A 110 -8.32 -23.82 -12.69
C GLU A 110 -7.75 -25.15 -13.22
N ALA A 111 -8.04 -25.46 -14.49
CA ALA A 111 -7.56 -26.68 -15.14
C ALA A 111 -6.94 -26.39 -16.52
N PRO A 112 -6.01 -27.24 -17.00
CA PRO A 112 -5.46 -27.12 -18.35
C PRO A 112 -6.54 -27.20 -19.43
N GLY A 113 -6.53 -26.21 -20.35
CA GLY A 113 -7.49 -26.13 -21.45
C GLY A 113 -8.74 -25.30 -21.18
N GLU A 114 -8.94 -24.84 -19.95
CA GLU A 114 -10.00 -23.88 -19.66
C GLU A 114 -9.65 -22.48 -20.17
N PRO A 115 -10.65 -21.68 -20.59
CA PRO A 115 -10.42 -20.31 -21.02
C PRO A 115 -9.98 -19.43 -19.86
N ARG A 116 -9.12 -18.46 -20.15
CA ARG A 116 -8.79 -17.39 -19.21
C ARG A 116 -9.99 -16.48 -19.02
N GLY A 117 -10.21 -16.04 -17.80
CA GLY A 117 -11.17 -14.99 -17.49
C GLY A 117 -10.50 -13.61 -17.47
N TYR A 118 -11.33 -12.60 -17.42
CA TYR A 118 -10.95 -11.22 -17.19
C TYR A 118 -11.81 -10.66 -16.08
N GLY A 119 -11.17 -10.16 -15.04
CA GLY A 119 -11.80 -9.51 -13.90
C GLY A 119 -11.46 -8.02 -13.89
N GLU A 120 -12.40 -7.21 -13.49
CA GLU A 120 -12.24 -5.78 -13.28
C GLU A 120 -13.11 -5.30 -12.14
N GLY A 121 -12.79 -4.13 -11.57
CA GLY A 121 -13.57 -3.57 -10.50
C GLY A 121 -12.96 -2.30 -9.96
N ASN A 122 -13.41 -1.91 -8.76
CA ASN A 122 -12.94 -0.75 -8.03
C ASN A 122 -12.14 -1.18 -6.81
N TYR A 123 -11.21 -0.33 -6.38
CA TYR A 123 -10.44 -0.56 -5.15
C TYR A 123 -10.27 0.71 -4.34
N ILE A 124 -10.09 0.51 -3.03
CA ILE A 124 -9.59 1.52 -2.09
C ILE A 124 -8.53 0.84 -1.23
N PHE A 125 -7.34 1.40 -1.19
CA PHE A 125 -6.26 1.02 -0.29
C PHE A 125 -5.95 2.18 0.66
N LEU A 126 -6.04 1.93 1.96
CA LEU A 126 -5.66 2.88 3.01
C LEU A 126 -4.39 2.38 3.70
N TRP A 127 -3.39 3.23 3.71
CA TRP A 127 -2.09 3.00 4.30
C TRP A 127 -1.92 3.82 5.57
N LYS A 128 -1.25 3.27 6.55
CA LYS A 128 -0.87 3.97 7.78
C LYS A 128 0.62 3.80 8.04
N LYS A 129 1.23 4.85 8.53
CA LYS A 129 2.61 4.83 9.01
C LYS A 129 2.62 4.19 10.39
N SER A 130 3.37 3.10 10.54
CA SER A 130 3.56 2.41 11.81
C SER A 130 4.62 3.10 12.69
N ASP A 131 4.76 2.67 13.94
CA ASP A 131 5.69 3.28 14.90
C ASP A 131 7.15 3.17 14.46
N ASP A 132 7.51 2.12 13.71
CA ASP A 132 8.82 1.91 13.09
C ASP A 132 9.05 2.74 11.81
N LYS A 133 8.13 3.67 11.50
CA LYS A 133 8.15 4.55 10.32
C LYS A 133 7.92 3.83 8.98
N THR A 134 7.55 2.56 8.97
CA THR A 134 7.16 1.86 7.74
C THR A 134 5.68 2.10 7.42
N TRP A 135 5.34 2.07 6.14
CA TRP A 135 3.96 2.20 5.69
C TRP A 135 3.33 0.82 5.55
N LYS A 136 2.16 0.64 6.15
CA LYS A 136 1.42 -0.63 6.15
C LYS A 136 0.01 -0.43 5.62
N LEU A 137 -0.47 -1.39 4.84
CA LEU A 137 -1.85 -1.46 4.38
C LEU A 137 -2.75 -1.78 5.58
N SER A 138 -3.57 -0.81 6.00
CA SER A 138 -4.47 -0.95 7.15
C SER A 138 -5.91 -1.27 6.74
N TYR A 139 -6.28 -0.96 5.50
CA TYR A 139 -7.59 -1.28 4.96
C TYR A 139 -7.50 -1.49 3.45
N ALA A 140 -8.17 -2.53 2.97
CA ALA A 140 -8.38 -2.77 1.56
C ALA A 140 -9.85 -3.07 1.31
N GLN A 141 -10.43 -2.43 0.31
CA GLN A 141 -11.76 -2.73 -0.20
C GLN A 141 -11.68 -2.97 -1.70
N LEU A 142 -12.29 -4.05 -2.13
CA LEU A 142 -12.47 -4.37 -3.54
C LEU A 142 -13.96 -4.48 -3.85
N GLU A 143 -14.34 -4.04 -5.03
CA GLU A 143 -15.67 -4.21 -5.59
C GLU A 143 -15.52 -4.78 -7.00
N ASP A 144 -15.83 -6.05 -7.16
CA ASP A 144 -15.67 -6.75 -8.44
C ASP A 144 -16.89 -6.58 -9.32
N LEU A 145 -16.63 -6.42 -10.61
CA LEU A 145 -17.63 -6.66 -11.66
C LEU A 145 -17.64 -8.16 -12.01
N PRO A 146 -18.74 -8.68 -12.59
CA PRO A 146 -18.80 -10.08 -13.02
C PRO A 146 -17.66 -10.44 -13.97
N VAL A 147 -16.96 -11.54 -13.69
CA VAL A 147 -15.83 -12.03 -14.51
C VAL A 147 -16.33 -12.34 -15.92
N GLN A 148 -15.66 -11.76 -16.90
CA GLN A 148 -15.89 -12.04 -18.31
C GLN A 148 -14.98 -13.19 -18.78
N ARG A 149 -15.57 -14.22 -19.39
CA ARG A 149 -14.80 -15.31 -20.03
C ARG A 149 -14.46 -14.92 -21.45
N ARG A 150 -13.23 -15.14 -21.84
CA ARG A 150 -12.73 -14.90 -23.22
C ARG A 150 -12.32 -16.20 -23.86
#